data_03b22fb19c21824a90fbb9c7f0ad109f
#
_entry.id   03b22fb19c21824a90fbb9c7f0ad109f
#
_cell.length_a   1.000
_cell.length_b   1.000
_cell.length_c   1.000
_cell.angle_alpha   90.00
_cell.angle_beta   90.00
_cell.angle_gamma   90.00
#
_symmetry.space_group_name_H-M   'P 1'
#
loop_
_entity.id
_entity.type
_entity.pdbx_description
1 polymer ?
#
loop_
_entity_poly.entity_id
_entity_poly.type
_entity_poly.pdbx_seq_one_letter_code
_entity_poly.pdbx_strand_id
1 'polypeptide(L)'
;MVREAERASALVLYSDEDKIDQAGYFMEPNFKPDWNYRYLLGINYICHLLFVARETLEKVGLFDSKYNGAQDHDLILRLSEIVPADRIHHVPEVLYHWRKTPNSTAADLSNKGYAVNAGILAVSDHLARRGLPAKVESINGLTLYNPVWQMADSPKVCIIIPFKDEVATTRKCLDTVLKNTDYKQFEVILIDNWSLTAEASAFTAEAGKNKQVRVLRVEEVFNYSRLNNLAAAQTKAEFLLLLNNDLFPTNKNWLRLLVNEALADPGVAAVGGRFFYPNKTIQHAGVVVGLKGPATHVHRGALATDYGFTGRIALSHELT
;
A
#
# COMPACT_ATOMS: atom_id res chain seq x y z
N MET A 1 -12.05 -27.13 -0.21
CA MET A 1 -12.92 -26.09 0.38
C MET A 1 -13.63 -26.58 1.66
N VAL A 2 -14.58 -27.56 1.64
CA VAL A 2 -15.36 -27.96 2.85
C VAL A 2 -14.46 -28.42 4.01
N ARG A 3 -13.50 -29.31 3.78
CA ARG A 3 -12.55 -29.75 4.83
C ARG A 3 -11.74 -28.57 5.39
N GLU A 4 -11.35 -27.63 4.55
CA GLU A 4 -10.61 -26.43 4.98
C GLU A 4 -11.52 -25.47 5.76
N ALA A 5 -12.80 -25.36 5.40
CA ALA A 5 -13.77 -24.56 6.17
C ALA A 5 -13.90 -25.09 7.61
N GLU A 6 -14.00 -26.41 7.76
CA GLU A 6 -14.09 -27.06 9.08
C GLU A 6 -12.77 -26.90 9.86
N ARG A 7 -11.62 -27.17 9.22
CA ARG A 7 -10.29 -27.10 9.84
C ARG A 7 -9.96 -25.69 10.35
N ALA A 8 -10.20 -24.68 9.51
CA ALA A 8 -9.92 -23.27 9.82
C ALA A 8 -11.08 -22.58 10.55
N SER A 9 -12.21 -23.26 10.77
CA SER A 9 -13.45 -22.63 11.26
C SER A 9 -13.82 -21.39 10.43
N ALA A 10 -13.54 -21.41 9.11
CA ALA A 10 -13.72 -20.28 8.23
C ALA A 10 -15.18 -20.10 7.79
N LEU A 11 -15.61 -18.86 7.62
CA LEU A 11 -16.93 -18.48 7.11
C LEU A 11 -16.89 -18.08 5.63
N VAL A 12 -15.72 -17.61 5.19
CA VAL A 12 -15.44 -17.26 3.81
C VAL A 12 -14.12 -17.90 3.41
N LEU A 13 -14.09 -18.60 2.27
CA LEU A 13 -12.87 -19.18 1.72
C LEU A 13 -12.76 -18.78 0.25
N TYR A 14 -11.54 -18.63 -0.20
CA TYR A 14 -11.23 -18.46 -1.62
C TYR A 14 -9.97 -19.24 -1.99
N SER A 15 -9.86 -19.59 -3.26
CA SER A 15 -8.71 -20.36 -3.77
C SER A 15 -7.96 -19.61 -4.85
N ASP A 16 -6.79 -20.13 -5.20
CA ASP A 16 -6.10 -19.75 -6.42
C ASP A 16 -6.88 -20.16 -7.67
N GLU A 17 -6.56 -19.54 -8.78
CA GLU A 17 -7.17 -19.83 -10.08
C GLU A 17 -6.12 -19.81 -11.20
N ASP A 18 -6.46 -20.39 -12.32
CA ASP A 18 -5.74 -20.21 -13.57
C ASP A 18 -6.74 -20.02 -14.73
N LYS A 19 -6.23 -19.96 -15.92
CA LYS A 19 -7.06 -19.94 -17.13
C LYS A 19 -6.83 -21.22 -17.94
N ILE A 20 -7.87 -21.62 -18.65
CA ILE A 20 -7.81 -22.75 -19.59
C ILE A 20 -8.24 -22.26 -20.98
N ASP A 21 -7.46 -22.57 -22.01
CA ASP A 21 -7.80 -22.22 -23.38
C ASP A 21 -8.80 -23.20 -24.00
N GLN A 22 -9.15 -22.98 -25.28
CA GLN A 22 -10.08 -23.85 -26.00
C GLN A 22 -9.51 -25.24 -26.28
N ALA A 23 -8.20 -25.37 -26.32
CA ALA A 23 -7.51 -26.65 -26.54
C ALA A 23 -7.30 -27.44 -25.23
N GLY A 24 -7.64 -26.86 -24.07
CA GLY A 24 -7.53 -27.48 -22.78
C GLY A 24 -6.18 -27.24 -22.07
N TYR A 25 -5.35 -26.33 -22.57
CA TYR A 25 -4.07 -25.99 -21.91
C TYR A 25 -4.29 -24.98 -20.79
N PHE A 26 -3.70 -25.26 -19.62
CA PHE A 26 -3.68 -24.34 -18.47
C PHE A 26 -2.66 -23.24 -18.69
N MET A 27 -3.03 -22.00 -18.31
CA MET A 27 -2.19 -20.84 -18.48
C MET A 27 -2.53 -19.74 -17.45
N GLU A 28 -1.65 -18.77 -17.34
CA GLU A 28 -1.86 -17.56 -16.52
C GLU A 28 -2.32 -17.86 -15.08
N PRO A 29 -1.53 -18.64 -14.30
CA PRO A 29 -1.89 -18.92 -12.91
C PRO A 29 -1.91 -17.64 -12.10
N ASN A 30 -2.92 -17.49 -11.24
CA ASN A 30 -3.09 -16.39 -10.32
C ASN A 30 -3.02 -16.95 -8.88
N PHE A 31 -1.83 -16.86 -8.30
CA PHE A 31 -1.60 -17.18 -6.90
C PHE A 31 -1.95 -15.95 -6.06
N LYS A 32 -3.00 -16.07 -5.28
CA LYS A 32 -3.56 -14.97 -4.49
C LYS A 32 -2.81 -14.82 -3.17
N PRO A 33 -2.78 -13.63 -2.58
CA PRO A 33 -2.30 -13.48 -1.21
C PRO A 33 -3.31 -14.05 -0.22
N ASP A 34 -2.89 -14.27 1.01
CA ASP A 34 -3.79 -14.40 2.14
C ASP A 34 -4.65 -13.13 2.26
N TRP A 35 -5.63 -13.16 3.19
CA TRP A 35 -6.55 -12.04 3.33
C TRP A 35 -5.81 -10.71 3.42
N ASN A 36 -6.11 -9.80 2.49
CA ASN A 36 -5.48 -8.49 2.38
C ASN A 36 -6.55 -7.44 2.08
N TYR A 37 -7.02 -6.79 3.12
CA TYR A 37 -8.13 -5.85 3.02
C TYR A 37 -7.78 -4.63 2.17
N ARG A 38 -6.57 -4.08 2.31
CA ARG A 38 -6.13 -2.93 1.50
C ARG A 38 -6.07 -3.25 0.03
N TYR A 39 -5.59 -4.43 -0.31
CA TYR A 39 -5.54 -4.88 -1.69
C TYR A 39 -6.95 -5.12 -2.25
N LEU A 40 -7.88 -5.63 -1.42
CA LEU A 40 -9.28 -5.80 -1.81
C LEU A 40 -9.95 -4.46 -2.16
N LEU A 41 -9.65 -3.38 -1.47
CA LEU A 41 -10.16 -2.05 -1.83
C LEU A 41 -9.70 -1.61 -3.23
N GLY A 42 -8.54 -2.08 -3.67
CA GLY A 42 -7.96 -1.75 -4.97
C GLY A 42 -8.43 -2.63 -6.12
N ILE A 43 -8.75 -3.87 -5.86
CA ILE A 43 -9.18 -4.85 -6.87
C ILE A 43 -9.90 -6.02 -6.20
N ASN A 44 -10.91 -6.57 -6.86
CA ASN A 44 -11.43 -7.89 -6.47
C ASN A 44 -10.41 -8.97 -6.85
N TYR A 45 -9.42 -9.22 -6.01
CA TYR A 45 -8.42 -10.28 -6.24
C TYR A 45 -8.94 -11.68 -5.91
N ILE A 46 -10.05 -11.77 -5.18
CA ILE A 46 -10.65 -13.06 -4.75
C ILE A 46 -11.33 -13.77 -5.92
N CYS A 47 -12.17 -13.05 -6.70
CA CYS A 47 -12.88 -13.55 -7.89
C CYS A 47 -13.40 -15.00 -7.74
N HIS A 48 -12.66 -15.98 -8.26
CA HIS A 48 -13.00 -17.41 -8.28
C HIS A 48 -11.88 -18.23 -7.59
N LEU A 49 -12.15 -19.25 -6.83
CA LEU A 49 -13.45 -19.73 -6.37
C LEU A 49 -13.76 -19.05 -5.03
N LEU A 50 -14.96 -18.56 -4.86
CA LEU A 50 -15.45 -18.05 -3.57
C LEU A 50 -16.42 -19.07 -2.95
N PHE A 51 -16.19 -19.40 -1.69
CA PHE A 51 -17.03 -20.30 -0.88
C PHE A 51 -17.44 -19.60 0.40
N VAL A 52 -18.74 -19.48 0.65
CA VAL A 52 -19.30 -18.70 1.77
C VAL A 52 -20.29 -19.54 2.55
N ALA A 53 -20.24 -19.46 3.88
CA ALA A 53 -21.24 -20.06 4.74
C ALA A 53 -22.63 -19.45 4.47
N ARG A 54 -23.65 -20.28 4.27
CA ARG A 54 -25.01 -19.84 3.90
C ARG A 54 -25.54 -18.78 4.87
N GLU A 55 -25.42 -19.03 6.17
CA GLU A 55 -25.90 -18.08 7.20
C GLU A 55 -25.22 -16.70 7.11
N THR A 56 -23.95 -16.67 6.72
CA THR A 56 -23.20 -15.40 6.53
C THR A 56 -23.72 -14.67 5.31
N LEU A 57 -23.99 -15.40 4.22
CA LEU A 57 -24.54 -14.83 3.00
C LEU A 57 -25.97 -14.29 3.22
N GLU A 58 -26.79 -14.99 3.99
CA GLU A 58 -28.16 -14.55 4.35
C GLU A 58 -28.14 -13.28 5.19
N LYS A 59 -27.15 -13.13 6.10
CA LYS A 59 -26.98 -11.92 6.93
C LYS A 59 -26.53 -10.70 6.13
N VAL A 60 -25.64 -10.89 5.16
CA VAL A 60 -25.07 -9.78 4.39
C VAL A 60 -25.95 -9.39 3.21
N GLY A 61 -26.88 -10.23 2.81
CA GLY A 61 -27.70 -10.12 1.61
C GLY A 61 -27.03 -10.72 0.39
N LEU A 62 -27.80 -10.94 -0.65
CA LEU A 62 -27.37 -11.54 -1.91
C LEU A 62 -26.70 -10.50 -2.82
N PHE A 63 -26.51 -10.84 -4.10
CA PHE A 63 -26.06 -9.90 -5.12
C PHE A 63 -27.04 -8.75 -5.28
N ASP A 64 -26.51 -7.53 -5.40
CA ASP A 64 -27.30 -6.32 -5.64
C ASP A 64 -27.04 -5.83 -7.08
N SER A 65 -28.13 -5.69 -7.84
CA SER A 65 -28.09 -5.23 -9.24
C SER A 65 -27.58 -3.80 -9.41
N LYS A 66 -27.55 -3.00 -8.35
CA LYS A 66 -26.93 -1.68 -8.30
C LYS A 66 -25.45 -1.73 -8.73
N TYR A 67 -24.78 -2.83 -8.45
CA TYR A 67 -23.36 -3.03 -8.73
C TYR A 67 -23.09 -3.96 -9.92
N ASN A 68 -24.01 -4.09 -10.86
CA ASN A 68 -23.81 -4.92 -12.04
C ASN A 68 -22.51 -4.56 -12.76
N GLY A 69 -21.63 -5.55 -12.96
CA GLY A 69 -20.26 -5.40 -13.46
C GLY A 69 -19.17 -5.38 -12.37
N ALA A 70 -19.56 -5.24 -11.08
CA ALA A 70 -18.72 -5.38 -9.90
C ALA A 70 -19.50 -5.98 -8.71
N GLN A 71 -20.57 -6.74 -9.00
CA GLN A 71 -21.46 -7.32 -7.97
C GLN A 71 -20.76 -8.32 -7.06
N ASP A 72 -19.77 -9.02 -7.56
CA ASP A 72 -18.89 -9.93 -6.81
C ASP A 72 -17.95 -9.16 -5.88
N HIS A 73 -17.39 -8.06 -6.33
CA HIS A 73 -16.56 -7.19 -5.50
C HIS A 73 -17.37 -6.57 -4.36
N ASP A 74 -18.56 -6.03 -4.65
CA ASP A 74 -19.48 -5.51 -3.63
C ASP A 74 -19.83 -6.57 -2.58
N LEU A 75 -20.16 -7.80 -3.01
CA LEU A 75 -20.48 -8.88 -2.09
C LEU A 75 -19.33 -9.18 -1.13
N ILE A 76 -18.11 -9.29 -1.64
CA ILE A 76 -16.93 -9.57 -0.79
C ILE A 76 -16.64 -8.41 0.15
N LEU A 77 -16.79 -7.16 -0.29
CA LEU A 77 -16.66 -5.99 0.57
C LEU A 77 -17.69 -6.02 1.71
N ARG A 78 -18.97 -6.31 1.44
CA ARG A 78 -20.00 -6.45 2.47
C ARG A 78 -19.72 -7.63 3.41
N LEU A 79 -19.22 -8.76 2.91
CA LEU A 79 -18.79 -9.88 3.74
C LEU A 79 -17.69 -9.44 4.72
N SER A 80 -16.72 -8.66 4.27
CA SER A 80 -15.63 -8.14 5.10
C SER A 80 -16.09 -7.17 6.22
N GLU A 81 -17.30 -6.63 6.12
CA GLU A 81 -17.88 -5.76 7.17
C GLU A 81 -18.36 -6.55 8.39
N ILE A 82 -18.73 -7.82 8.20
CA ILE A 82 -19.35 -8.65 9.25
C ILE A 82 -18.54 -9.89 9.62
N VAL A 83 -17.61 -10.30 8.76
CA VAL A 83 -16.75 -11.48 8.97
C VAL A 83 -15.38 -11.03 9.48
N PRO A 84 -14.94 -11.47 10.66
CA PRO A 84 -13.59 -11.20 11.14
C PRO A 84 -12.52 -11.73 10.18
N ALA A 85 -11.40 -11.03 10.09
CA ALA A 85 -10.32 -11.35 9.15
C ALA A 85 -9.77 -12.78 9.33
N ASP A 86 -9.69 -13.28 10.56
CA ASP A 86 -9.26 -14.64 10.90
C ASP A 86 -10.25 -15.74 10.50
N ARG A 87 -11.47 -15.36 10.07
CA ARG A 87 -12.50 -16.26 9.54
C ARG A 87 -12.62 -16.19 8.01
N ILE A 88 -11.77 -15.40 7.34
CA ILE A 88 -11.62 -15.35 5.88
C ILE A 88 -10.33 -16.09 5.54
N HIS A 89 -10.44 -17.22 4.85
CA HIS A 89 -9.32 -18.15 4.69
C HIS A 89 -8.97 -18.36 3.20
N HIS A 90 -7.69 -18.21 2.88
CA HIS A 90 -7.12 -18.55 1.57
C HIS A 90 -6.75 -20.03 1.53
N VAL A 91 -7.16 -20.71 0.48
CA VAL A 91 -6.74 -22.07 0.16
C VAL A 91 -5.73 -21.97 -0.99
N PRO A 92 -4.41 -22.13 -0.73
CA PRO A 92 -3.35 -21.90 -1.71
C PRO A 92 -3.24 -23.08 -2.71
N GLU A 93 -4.35 -23.39 -3.35
CA GLU A 93 -4.48 -24.41 -4.37
C GLU A 93 -5.31 -23.86 -5.53
N VAL A 94 -4.92 -24.20 -6.77
CA VAL A 94 -5.68 -23.85 -7.98
C VAL A 94 -6.91 -24.77 -8.05
N LEU A 95 -8.05 -24.25 -7.62
CA LEU A 95 -9.32 -24.97 -7.58
C LEU A 95 -10.34 -24.48 -8.60
N TYR A 96 -9.95 -23.50 -9.43
CA TYR A 96 -10.80 -22.93 -10.48
C TYR A 96 -9.99 -22.67 -11.75
N HIS A 97 -10.56 -23.07 -12.90
CA HIS A 97 -9.98 -22.87 -14.22
C HIS A 97 -10.91 -22.01 -15.07
N TRP A 98 -10.55 -20.74 -15.25
CA TRP A 98 -11.36 -19.82 -16.02
C TRP A 98 -11.19 -20.06 -17.53
N ARG A 99 -12.26 -20.52 -18.18
CA ARG A 99 -12.21 -20.84 -19.61
C ARG A 99 -12.19 -19.56 -20.47
N LYS A 100 -11.13 -19.42 -21.27
CA LYS A 100 -11.02 -18.35 -22.26
C LYS A 100 -11.93 -18.69 -23.47
N THR A 101 -12.93 -17.83 -23.70
CA THR A 101 -13.77 -17.89 -24.91
C THR A 101 -13.65 -16.56 -25.66
N PRO A 102 -13.85 -16.54 -27.01
CA PRO A 102 -13.76 -15.31 -27.80
C PRO A 102 -14.67 -14.18 -27.31
N ASN A 103 -15.79 -14.52 -26.68
CA ASN A 103 -16.79 -13.58 -26.16
C ASN A 103 -16.70 -13.38 -24.64
N SER A 104 -15.65 -13.90 -23.98
CA SER A 104 -15.51 -13.74 -22.53
C SER A 104 -15.10 -12.30 -22.18
N THR A 105 -15.61 -11.80 -21.06
CA THR A 105 -15.23 -10.51 -20.48
C THR A 105 -13.74 -10.36 -20.22
N ALA A 106 -12.98 -11.45 -20.27
CA ALA A 106 -11.53 -11.47 -20.21
C ALA A 106 -10.83 -11.02 -21.50
N ALA A 107 -11.55 -10.99 -22.65
CA ALA A 107 -10.96 -10.70 -23.96
C ALA A 107 -11.07 -9.23 -24.39
N ASP A 108 -12.02 -8.46 -23.84
CA ASP A 108 -12.25 -7.06 -24.28
C ASP A 108 -12.28 -6.09 -23.10
N LEU A 109 -11.18 -5.38 -22.93
CA LEU A 109 -11.01 -4.31 -21.92
C LEU A 109 -11.65 -2.98 -22.34
N SER A 110 -12.00 -2.81 -23.63
CA SER A 110 -12.42 -1.51 -24.18
C SER A 110 -13.87 -1.13 -23.87
N ASN A 111 -14.74 -2.08 -23.51
CA ASN A 111 -16.19 -1.86 -23.29
C ASN A 111 -16.59 -1.81 -21.80
N LYS A 112 -15.66 -1.55 -20.86
CA LYS A 112 -15.88 -1.74 -19.43
C LYS A 112 -16.16 -0.46 -18.62
N GLY A 113 -16.50 0.64 -19.24
CA GLY A 113 -16.80 1.89 -18.49
C GLY A 113 -17.88 1.69 -17.42
N TYR A 114 -18.88 0.86 -17.65
CA TYR A 114 -19.91 0.54 -16.66
C TYR A 114 -19.33 -0.27 -15.46
N ALA A 115 -18.45 -1.23 -15.72
CA ALA A 115 -17.83 -2.06 -14.67
C ALA A 115 -16.87 -1.24 -13.81
N VAL A 116 -16.13 -0.30 -14.42
CA VAL A 116 -15.28 0.64 -13.69
C VAL A 116 -16.12 1.50 -12.74
N ASN A 117 -17.21 2.06 -13.22
CA ASN A 117 -18.12 2.89 -12.41
C ASN A 117 -18.81 2.07 -11.31
N ALA A 118 -19.23 0.85 -11.60
CA ALA A 118 -19.83 -0.05 -10.62
C ALA A 118 -18.84 -0.39 -9.48
N GLY A 119 -17.57 -0.61 -9.82
CA GLY A 119 -16.56 -0.88 -8.82
C GLY A 119 -16.19 0.35 -8.00
N ILE A 120 -16.08 1.55 -8.60
CA ILE A 120 -15.94 2.81 -7.86
C ILE A 120 -17.09 2.95 -6.85
N LEU A 121 -18.34 2.69 -7.30
CA LEU A 121 -19.52 2.77 -6.46
C LEU A 121 -19.47 1.75 -5.32
N ALA A 122 -19.14 0.49 -5.62
CA ALA A 122 -19.05 -0.59 -4.63
C ALA A 122 -18.04 -0.26 -3.51
N VAL A 123 -16.83 0.18 -3.88
CA VAL A 123 -15.80 0.57 -2.90
C VAL A 123 -16.21 1.84 -2.14
N SER A 124 -16.79 2.84 -2.81
CA SER A 124 -17.23 4.09 -2.16
C SER A 124 -18.32 3.84 -1.13
N ASP A 125 -19.34 3.05 -1.48
CA ASP A 125 -20.43 2.72 -0.58
C ASP A 125 -19.96 1.87 0.61
N HIS A 126 -19.03 0.94 0.37
CA HIS A 126 -18.39 0.17 1.43
C HIS A 126 -17.66 1.09 2.42
N LEU A 127 -16.82 2.00 1.94
CA LEU A 127 -16.08 2.93 2.80
C LEU A 127 -17.03 3.87 3.55
N ALA A 128 -18.11 4.32 2.92
CA ALA A 128 -19.14 5.13 3.56
C ALA A 128 -19.84 4.38 4.69
N ARG A 129 -20.22 3.09 4.49
CA ARG A 129 -20.81 2.23 5.54
C ARG A 129 -19.87 2.04 6.73
N ARG A 130 -18.56 2.01 6.48
CA ARG A 130 -17.52 1.93 7.52
C ARG A 130 -17.17 3.27 8.16
N GLY A 131 -17.76 4.39 7.71
CA GLY A 131 -17.44 5.73 8.21
C GLY A 131 -16.03 6.20 7.82
N LEU A 132 -15.44 5.64 6.78
CA LEU A 132 -14.09 5.94 6.32
C LEU A 132 -14.14 6.97 5.17
N PRO A 133 -13.73 8.22 5.38
CA PRO A 133 -13.83 9.28 4.39
C PRO A 133 -12.74 9.09 3.31
N ALA A 134 -13.16 8.73 2.10
CA ALA A 134 -12.28 8.62 0.96
C ALA A 134 -13.00 8.98 -0.34
N LYS A 135 -12.25 9.51 -1.31
CA LYS A 135 -12.67 9.58 -2.71
C LYS A 135 -12.08 8.39 -3.46
N VAL A 136 -12.92 7.56 -4.04
CA VAL A 136 -12.46 6.41 -4.82
C VAL A 136 -12.26 6.81 -6.27
N GLU A 137 -11.08 6.57 -6.81
CA GLU A 137 -10.71 6.88 -8.18
C GLU A 137 -10.27 5.61 -8.91
N SER A 138 -10.59 5.50 -10.20
CA SER A 138 -10.03 4.45 -11.05
C SER A 138 -8.62 4.80 -11.49
N ILE A 139 -7.73 3.84 -11.53
CA ILE A 139 -6.39 4.00 -12.10
C ILE A 139 -6.48 3.83 -13.61
N ASN A 140 -6.30 4.94 -14.35
CA ASN A 140 -6.30 4.98 -15.82
C ASN A 140 -7.53 4.34 -16.48
N GLY A 141 -8.70 4.44 -15.86
CA GLY A 141 -9.95 3.86 -16.41
C GLY A 141 -10.02 2.34 -16.37
N LEU A 142 -9.14 1.71 -15.58
CA LEU A 142 -9.15 0.26 -15.35
C LEU A 142 -10.02 -0.09 -14.13
N THR A 143 -10.35 -1.36 -13.96
CA THR A 143 -10.98 -1.91 -12.75
C THR A 143 -9.96 -2.07 -11.60
N LEU A 144 -9.10 -1.07 -11.47
CA LEU A 144 -8.16 -0.87 -10.38
C LEU A 144 -8.55 0.42 -9.66
N TYR A 145 -8.75 0.37 -8.36
CA TYR A 145 -9.30 1.46 -7.57
C TYR A 145 -8.29 1.98 -6.57
N ASN A 146 -8.28 3.29 -6.39
CA ASN A 146 -7.43 3.96 -5.42
C ASN A 146 -8.30 4.79 -4.47
N PRO A 147 -8.54 4.34 -3.24
CA PRO A 147 -9.14 5.17 -2.22
C PRO A 147 -8.19 6.30 -1.82
N VAL A 148 -8.52 7.52 -2.17
CA VAL A 148 -7.80 8.73 -1.74
C VAL A 148 -8.42 9.19 -0.42
N TRP A 149 -7.77 8.87 0.69
CA TRP A 149 -8.27 9.15 2.03
C TRP A 149 -8.36 10.66 2.30
N GLN A 150 -9.45 11.09 2.93
CA GLN A 150 -9.76 12.49 3.26
C GLN A 150 -9.84 12.69 4.78
N MET A 151 -8.78 12.28 5.49
CA MET A 151 -8.73 12.41 6.94
C MET A 151 -8.67 13.88 7.37
N ALA A 152 -9.50 14.24 8.32
CA ALA A 152 -9.58 15.62 8.85
C ALA A 152 -8.37 15.95 9.74
N ASP A 153 -7.86 14.96 10.46
CA ASP A 153 -6.77 15.12 11.41
C ASP A 153 -5.43 15.44 10.71
N SER A 154 -4.62 16.21 11.41
CA SER A 154 -3.28 16.58 10.96
C SER A 154 -2.29 16.44 12.12
N PRO A 155 -2.02 15.18 12.56
CA PRO A 155 -1.10 14.92 13.65
C PRO A 155 0.31 15.42 13.34
N LYS A 156 1.09 15.72 14.36
CA LYS A 156 2.46 16.16 14.17
C LYS A 156 3.34 15.00 13.71
N VAL A 157 4.15 15.25 12.68
CA VAL A 157 5.12 14.27 12.12
C VAL A 157 6.53 14.76 12.41
N CYS A 158 7.40 13.89 12.92
CA CYS A 158 8.84 14.13 13.00
C CYS A 158 9.53 13.33 11.88
N ILE A 159 10.17 14.04 10.95
CA ILE A 159 10.98 13.44 9.89
C ILE A 159 12.42 13.33 10.40
N ILE A 160 12.94 12.11 10.47
CA ILE A 160 14.28 11.81 10.97
C ILE A 160 15.19 11.47 9.79
N ILE A 161 16.25 12.27 9.59
CA ILE A 161 17.19 12.12 8.47
C ILE A 161 18.61 11.95 9.02
N PRO A 162 19.14 10.72 9.12
CA PRO A 162 20.54 10.49 9.48
C PRO A 162 21.45 10.69 8.24
N PHE A 163 22.62 11.30 8.46
CA PHE A 163 23.66 11.43 7.44
C PHE A 163 25.07 11.42 8.05
N LYS A 164 26.06 11.21 7.21
CA LYS A 164 27.49 11.36 7.52
C LYS A 164 28.22 11.84 6.28
N ASP A 165 28.84 13.02 6.37
CA ASP A 165 29.69 13.68 5.36
C ASP A 165 29.04 13.95 3.96
N GLU A 166 28.03 13.22 3.55
CA GLU A 166 27.32 13.32 2.25
C GLU A 166 26.47 14.61 2.15
N VAL A 167 27.12 15.77 2.21
CA VAL A 167 26.44 17.09 2.33
C VAL A 167 25.59 17.40 1.13
N ALA A 168 26.10 17.21 -0.09
CA ALA A 168 25.37 17.58 -1.31
C ALA A 168 24.03 16.82 -1.43
N THR A 169 24.07 15.52 -1.21
CA THR A 169 22.89 14.63 -1.23
C THR A 169 21.92 14.98 -0.13
N THR A 170 22.43 15.14 1.10
CA THR A 170 21.62 15.47 2.28
C THR A 170 20.96 16.85 2.17
N ARG A 171 21.66 17.85 1.67
CA ARG A 171 21.13 19.20 1.40
C ARG A 171 19.98 19.11 0.41
N LYS A 172 20.17 18.41 -0.71
CA LYS A 172 19.11 18.21 -1.70
C LYS A 172 17.87 17.50 -1.11
N CYS A 173 18.07 16.49 -0.26
CA CYS A 173 16.99 15.81 0.44
C CYS A 173 16.24 16.79 1.35
N LEU A 174 16.94 17.46 2.27
CA LEU A 174 16.36 18.41 3.22
C LEU A 174 15.63 19.55 2.50
N ASP A 175 16.23 20.14 1.48
CA ASP A 175 15.63 21.20 0.67
C ASP A 175 14.34 20.73 -0.01
N THR A 176 14.35 19.50 -0.55
CA THR A 176 13.17 18.92 -1.20
C THR A 176 12.07 18.68 -0.18
N VAL A 177 12.40 18.13 0.99
CA VAL A 177 11.44 17.96 2.09
C VAL A 177 10.83 19.29 2.51
N LEU A 178 11.63 20.32 2.75
CA LEU A 178 11.16 21.63 3.22
C LEU A 178 10.33 22.39 2.17
N LYS A 179 10.72 22.32 0.90
CA LYS A 179 10.08 23.07 -0.20
C LYS A 179 8.92 22.34 -0.85
N ASN A 180 8.94 21.00 -0.84
CA ASN A 180 8.00 20.15 -1.58
C ASN A 180 7.07 19.36 -0.66
N THR A 181 6.73 19.90 0.52
CA THR A 181 5.80 19.28 1.47
C THR A 181 4.65 20.22 1.78
N ASP A 182 3.45 19.86 1.32
CA ASP A 182 2.20 20.57 1.63
C ASP A 182 1.51 19.92 2.85
N TYR A 183 2.23 19.88 3.96
CA TYR A 183 1.77 19.42 5.26
C TYR A 183 2.37 20.31 6.34
N LYS A 184 1.55 21.02 7.07
CA LYS A 184 2.04 22.10 7.97
C LYS A 184 2.58 21.59 9.30
N GLN A 185 2.10 20.44 9.77
CA GLN A 185 2.39 19.92 11.10
C GLN A 185 3.58 18.93 11.06
N PHE A 186 4.77 19.40 10.63
CA PHE A 186 5.96 18.58 10.69
C PHE A 186 7.19 19.33 11.20
N GLU A 187 8.11 18.58 11.73
CA GLU A 187 9.48 19.01 12.08
C GLU A 187 10.49 18.00 11.52
N VAL A 188 11.73 18.41 11.37
CA VAL A 188 12.84 17.57 10.92
C VAL A 188 13.88 17.46 12.01
N ILE A 189 14.32 16.25 12.33
CA ILE A 189 15.56 16.01 13.10
C ILE A 189 16.60 15.50 12.12
N LEU A 190 17.58 16.36 11.81
CA LEU A 190 18.73 16.05 10.98
C LEU A 190 19.83 15.49 11.89
N ILE A 191 20.17 14.20 11.74
CA ILE A 191 21.19 13.55 12.57
C ILE A 191 22.53 13.56 11.85
N ASP A 192 23.46 14.34 12.33
CA ASP A 192 24.87 14.30 11.92
C ASP A 192 25.61 13.19 12.66
N ASN A 193 25.85 12.06 12.02
CA ASN A 193 26.56 10.95 12.62
C ASN A 193 28.08 11.09 12.47
N TRP A 194 28.64 12.01 13.27
CA TRP A 194 30.09 12.20 13.35
C TRP A 194 30.74 12.57 12.01
N SER A 195 30.17 13.53 11.30
CA SER A 195 30.81 14.10 10.12
C SER A 195 32.07 14.87 10.51
N LEU A 196 33.11 14.75 9.68
CA LEU A 196 34.44 15.31 9.97
C LEU A 196 34.81 16.49 9.07
N THR A 197 34.01 16.77 8.02
CA THR A 197 34.31 17.81 7.05
C THR A 197 33.84 19.19 7.51
N ALA A 198 34.60 20.23 7.17
CA ALA A 198 34.17 21.63 7.39
C ALA A 198 32.87 21.97 6.68
N GLU A 199 32.62 21.34 5.50
CA GLU A 199 31.40 21.48 4.74
C GLU A 199 30.18 20.97 5.53
N ALA A 200 30.29 19.80 6.19
CA ALA A 200 29.23 19.24 7.03
C ALA A 200 28.93 20.15 8.24
N SER A 201 29.96 20.71 8.87
CA SER A 201 29.81 21.66 9.98
C SER A 201 29.10 22.93 9.53
N ALA A 202 29.47 23.48 8.38
CA ALA A 202 28.80 24.67 7.82
C ALA A 202 27.35 24.37 7.44
N PHE A 203 27.07 23.20 6.84
CA PHE A 203 25.73 22.78 6.48
C PHE A 203 24.82 22.60 7.68
N THR A 204 25.28 21.94 8.74
CA THR A 204 24.47 21.75 9.94
C THR A 204 24.18 23.08 10.65
N ALA A 205 25.17 23.99 10.70
CA ALA A 205 24.96 25.35 11.24
C ALA A 205 23.94 26.16 10.42
N GLU A 206 23.93 26.00 9.11
CA GLU A 206 22.94 26.62 8.21
C GLU A 206 21.55 26.00 8.41
N ALA A 207 21.45 24.67 8.36
CA ALA A 207 20.20 23.93 8.53
C ALA A 207 19.51 24.23 9.85
N GLY A 208 20.25 24.36 10.94
CA GLY A 208 19.75 24.69 12.27
C GLY A 208 19.16 26.10 12.42
N LYS A 209 19.34 27.01 11.43
CA LYS A 209 18.66 28.32 11.40
C LYS A 209 17.18 28.19 11.00
N ASN A 210 16.79 27.11 10.36
CA ASN A 210 15.40 26.87 10.01
C ASN A 210 14.63 26.37 11.24
N LYS A 211 13.54 27.06 11.58
CA LYS A 211 12.70 26.74 12.76
C LYS A 211 12.08 25.34 12.73
N GLN A 212 11.95 24.74 11.56
CA GLN A 212 11.41 23.38 11.40
C GLN A 212 12.51 22.31 11.52
N VAL A 213 13.79 22.69 11.56
CA VAL A 213 14.92 21.77 11.56
C VAL A 213 15.66 21.83 12.88
N ARG A 214 15.84 20.69 13.51
CA ARG A 214 16.73 20.51 14.65
C ARG A 214 17.89 19.62 14.22
N VAL A 215 19.11 20.06 14.52
CA VAL A 215 20.30 19.25 14.27
C VAL A 215 20.65 18.48 15.54
N LEU A 216 20.85 17.16 15.40
CA LEU A 216 21.32 16.27 16.43
C LEU A 216 22.68 15.70 16.02
N ARG A 217 23.76 16.13 16.69
CA ARG A 217 25.09 15.54 16.47
C ARG A 217 25.29 14.33 17.36
N VAL A 218 25.72 13.20 16.75
CA VAL A 218 25.98 11.93 17.44
C VAL A 218 27.37 11.44 17.06
N GLU A 219 28.30 11.48 17.99
CA GLU A 219 29.71 11.09 17.80
C GLU A 219 29.94 9.62 18.22
N GLU A 220 29.24 8.72 17.54
CA GLU A 220 29.27 7.29 17.76
C GLU A 220 29.46 6.54 16.44
N VAL A 221 29.94 5.29 16.54
CA VAL A 221 29.98 4.39 15.38
C VAL A 221 28.56 4.24 14.83
N PHE A 222 28.43 4.22 13.50
CA PHE A 222 27.14 4.13 12.82
C PHE A 222 26.33 2.92 13.32
N ASN A 223 25.14 3.22 13.81
CA ASN A 223 24.11 2.23 14.11
C ASN A 223 22.75 2.85 13.80
N TYR A 224 22.12 2.39 12.74
CA TYR A 224 20.87 2.95 12.23
C TYR A 224 19.77 3.00 13.29
N SER A 225 19.55 1.87 13.99
CA SER A 225 18.52 1.77 15.03
C SER A 225 18.78 2.74 16.17
N ARG A 226 20.02 2.82 16.64
CA ARG A 226 20.40 3.72 17.74
C ARG A 226 20.19 5.19 17.36
N LEU A 227 20.62 5.61 16.18
CA LEU A 227 20.44 6.99 15.69
C LEU A 227 18.97 7.38 15.66
N ASN A 228 18.13 6.53 15.07
CA ASN A 228 16.69 6.80 15.00
C ASN A 228 16.03 6.83 16.39
N ASN A 229 16.41 5.91 17.29
CA ASN A 229 15.91 5.89 18.67
C ASN A 229 16.29 7.15 19.46
N LEU A 230 17.52 7.65 19.28
CA LEU A 230 17.98 8.89 19.91
C LEU A 230 17.16 10.10 19.42
N ALA A 231 16.85 10.17 18.13
CA ALA A 231 16.03 11.22 17.57
C ALA A 231 14.56 11.11 18.03
N ALA A 232 14.02 9.89 18.01
CA ALA A 232 12.65 9.63 18.46
C ALA A 232 12.42 10.06 19.91
N ALA A 233 13.40 9.86 20.79
CA ALA A 233 13.33 10.29 22.18
C ALA A 233 13.33 11.82 22.37
N GLN A 234 13.67 12.59 21.33
CA GLN A 234 13.73 14.06 21.39
C GLN A 234 12.48 14.75 20.81
N THR A 235 11.49 14.02 20.36
CA THR A 235 10.26 14.56 19.83
C THR A 235 9.05 14.05 20.61
N LYS A 236 7.96 14.82 20.54
CA LYS A 236 6.62 14.41 20.99
C LYS A 236 5.65 14.27 19.79
N ALA A 237 6.18 14.18 18.58
CA ALA A 237 5.37 13.99 17.40
C ALA A 237 4.64 12.63 17.47
N GLU A 238 3.40 12.60 17.02
CA GLU A 238 2.57 11.40 17.02
C GLU A 238 3.04 10.37 15.98
N PHE A 239 3.62 10.86 14.88
CA PHE A 239 4.19 10.02 13.84
C PHE A 239 5.68 10.30 13.66
N LEU A 240 6.44 9.22 13.44
CA LEU A 240 7.85 9.29 13.07
C LEU A 240 8.02 8.83 11.63
N LEU A 241 8.70 9.63 10.81
CA LEU A 241 9.07 9.26 9.46
C LEU A 241 10.59 9.04 9.39
N LEU A 242 11.02 7.82 9.20
CA LEU A 242 12.42 7.46 9.01
C LEU A 242 12.77 7.66 7.53
N LEU A 243 13.54 8.68 7.21
CA LEU A 243 13.85 9.06 5.84
C LEU A 243 15.36 8.99 5.59
N ASN A 244 15.78 8.20 4.61
CA ASN A 244 17.17 8.22 4.17
C ASN A 244 17.51 9.55 3.51
N ASN A 245 18.76 9.99 3.63
CA ASN A 245 19.25 11.26 3.12
C ASN A 245 19.36 11.34 1.58
N ASP A 246 19.08 10.25 0.87
CA ASP A 246 19.10 10.13 -0.59
C ASP A 246 17.70 9.98 -1.23
N LEU A 247 16.65 10.20 -0.44
CA LEU A 247 15.27 10.17 -0.90
C LEU A 247 14.72 11.57 -1.16
N PHE A 248 14.02 11.73 -2.30
CA PHE A 248 13.51 13.02 -2.74
C PHE A 248 12.02 12.93 -3.06
N PRO A 249 11.14 13.54 -2.23
CA PRO A 249 9.71 13.58 -2.52
C PRO A 249 9.40 14.20 -3.90
N THR A 250 8.61 13.50 -4.72
CA THR A 250 8.30 13.90 -6.10
C THR A 250 7.01 14.71 -6.23
N ASN A 251 6.13 14.69 -5.23
CA ASN A 251 4.88 15.45 -5.20
C ASN A 251 4.71 16.15 -3.84
N LYS A 252 3.90 17.22 -3.79
CA LYS A 252 3.76 18.04 -2.58
C LYS A 252 2.91 17.40 -1.49
N ASN A 253 2.00 16.51 -1.86
CA ASN A 253 1.07 15.88 -0.91
C ASN A 253 1.60 14.54 -0.36
N TRP A 254 2.83 14.16 -0.65
CA TRP A 254 3.41 12.87 -0.27
C TRP A 254 3.26 12.54 1.23
N LEU A 255 3.55 13.51 2.11
CA LEU A 255 3.46 13.30 3.54
C LEU A 255 2.00 13.18 4.01
N ARG A 256 1.09 13.97 3.42
CA ARG A 256 -0.35 13.86 3.66
C ARG A 256 -0.88 12.49 3.27
N LEU A 257 -0.44 11.92 2.15
CA LEU A 257 -0.86 10.59 1.71
C LEU A 257 -0.42 9.50 2.70
N LEU A 258 0.82 9.55 3.18
CA LEU A 258 1.32 8.60 4.19
C LEU A 258 0.55 8.72 5.52
N VAL A 259 0.32 9.94 5.99
CA VAL A 259 -0.45 10.19 7.22
C VAL A 259 -1.89 9.72 7.08
N ASN A 260 -2.55 10.04 5.98
CA ASN A 260 -3.92 9.63 5.75
C ASN A 260 -4.06 8.10 5.68
N GLU A 261 -3.09 7.42 5.05
CA GLU A 261 -3.05 5.95 5.01
C GLU A 261 -2.90 5.35 6.42
N ALA A 262 -2.05 5.94 7.26
CA ALA A 262 -1.88 5.50 8.64
C ALA A 262 -3.13 5.75 9.52
N LEU A 263 -3.85 6.85 9.28
CA LEU A 263 -5.06 7.21 10.03
C LEU A 263 -6.29 6.43 9.60
N ALA A 264 -6.30 5.90 8.38
CA ALA A 264 -7.47 5.20 7.83
C ALA A 264 -7.76 3.86 8.51
N ASP A 265 -6.79 3.30 9.24
CA ASP A 265 -6.96 2.07 9.99
C ASP A 265 -6.07 2.08 11.25
N PRO A 266 -6.65 2.01 12.46
CA PRO A 266 -5.88 2.00 13.71
C PRO A 266 -5.00 0.76 13.87
N GLY A 267 -5.19 -0.29 13.09
CA GLY A 267 -4.33 -1.47 13.07
C GLY A 267 -3.04 -1.29 12.28
N VAL A 268 -2.92 -0.21 11.50
CA VAL A 268 -1.70 0.07 10.71
C VAL A 268 -0.58 0.57 11.62
N ALA A 269 0.47 -0.22 11.77
CA ALA A 269 1.65 0.13 12.56
C ALA A 269 2.70 0.92 11.76
N ALA A 270 2.77 0.73 10.44
CA ALA A 270 3.73 1.41 9.56
C ALA A 270 3.17 1.55 8.14
N VAL A 271 3.55 2.64 7.48
CA VAL A 271 3.22 2.91 6.08
C VAL A 271 4.50 3.21 5.31
N GLY A 272 4.71 2.56 4.18
CA GLY A 272 5.82 2.81 3.25
C GLY A 272 5.34 3.37 1.92
N GLY A 273 6.20 4.15 1.27
CA GLY A 273 5.94 4.66 -0.07
C GLY A 273 6.54 3.77 -1.16
N ARG A 274 6.12 4.00 -2.39
CA ARG A 274 6.75 3.44 -3.58
C ARG A 274 7.91 4.34 -4.02
N PHE A 275 9.11 3.76 -4.24
CA PHE A 275 10.31 4.50 -4.60
C PHE A 275 10.77 4.17 -6.02
N PHE A 276 11.35 5.17 -6.68
CA PHE A 276 11.83 5.07 -8.04
C PHE A 276 13.31 5.40 -8.14
N TYR A 277 14.00 4.73 -9.03
CA TYR A 277 15.32 5.17 -9.49
C TYR A 277 15.21 6.40 -10.39
N PRO A 278 16.31 7.17 -10.60
CA PRO A 278 16.31 8.31 -11.50
C PRO A 278 15.89 8.00 -12.95
N ASN A 279 16.11 6.76 -13.41
CA ASN A 279 15.69 6.25 -14.72
C ASN A 279 14.20 5.86 -14.80
N LYS A 280 13.39 6.19 -13.76
CA LYS A 280 11.97 5.88 -13.66
C LYS A 280 11.65 4.38 -13.61
N THR A 281 12.57 3.56 -13.16
CA THR A 281 12.25 2.18 -12.77
C THR A 281 11.98 2.10 -11.27
N ILE A 282 11.29 1.05 -10.85
CA ILE A 282 10.94 0.84 -9.45
C ILE A 282 12.19 0.44 -8.66
N GLN A 283 12.47 1.15 -7.58
CA GLN A 283 13.45 0.77 -6.57
C GLN A 283 12.79 -0.09 -5.50
N HIS A 284 11.61 0.32 -5.03
CA HIS A 284 10.85 -0.32 -3.97
C HIS A 284 9.35 -0.19 -4.22
N ALA A 285 8.64 -1.30 -4.13
CA ALA A 285 7.19 -1.40 -4.14
C ALA A 285 6.73 -2.59 -3.30
N GLY A 286 7.25 -2.65 -2.06
CA GLY A 286 7.01 -3.73 -1.12
C GLY A 286 8.23 -4.62 -0.88
N VAL A 287 8.15 -5.37 0.21
CA VAL A 287 9.18 -6.33 0.64
C VAL A 287 8.51 -7.67 0.89
N VAL A 288 9.17 -8.75 0.48
CA VAL A 288 8.76 -10.12 0.79
C VAL A 288 9.83 -10.77 1.65
N VAL A 289 9.39 -11.39 2.74
CA VAL A 289 10.25 -12.11 3.67
C VAL A 289 10.46 -13.54 3.18
N GLY A 290 11.67 -14.07 3.33
CA GLY A 290 12.00 -15.46 3.03
C GLY A 290 12.28 -15.78 1.55
N LEU A 291 12.09 -14.85 0.62
CA LEU A 291 12.42 -15.01 -0.79
C LEU A 291 13.85 -14.51 -1.06
N LYS A 292 14.79 -15.39 -1.45
CA LYS A 292 16.21 -15.04 -1.70
C LYS A 292 16.93 -14.37 -0.52
N GLY A 293 16.66 -14.81 0.72
CA GLY A 293 17.27 -14.29 1.95
C GLY A 293 16.21 -13.80 2.94
N PRO A 294 16.63 -13.05 3.99
CA PRO A 294 15.71 -12.62 5.04
C PRO A 294 14.56 -11.75 4.52
N ALA A 295 14.84 -10.86 3.57
CA ALA A 295 13.85 -10.00 2.92
C ALA A 295 14.39 -9.51 1.57
N THR A 296 13.48 -9.29 0.61
CA THR A 296 13.85 -8.76 -0.71
C THR A 296 12.77 -7.80 -1.24
N HIS A 297 13.21 -6.82 -2.03
CA HIS A 297 12.31 -5.93 -2.75
C HIS A 297 11.68 -6.64 -3.94
N VAL A 298 10.37 -6.66 -4.00
CA VAL A 298 9.63 -7.15 -5.17
C VAL A 298 9.54 -6.06 -6.23
N HIS A 299 9.37 -6.49 -7.48
CA HIS A 299 9.21 -5.61 -8.65
C HIS A 299 10.38 -4.64 -8.93
N ARG A 300 11.54 -4.81 -8.29
CA ARG A 300 12.71 -3.98 -8.52
C ARG A 300 13.12 -4.00 -9.99
N GLY A 301 13.29 -2.81 -10.59
CA GLY A 301 13.63 -2.64 -12.00
C GLY A 301 12.45 -2.64 -12.97
N ALA A 302 11.22 -2.94 -12.52
CA ALA A 302 10.03 -2.75 -13.35
C ALA A 302 9.81 -1.26 -13.70
N LEU A 303 9.10 -0.97 -14.78
CA LEU A 303 8.80 0.42 -15.16
C LEU A 303 7.84 1.05 -14.14
N ALA A 304 7.97 2.35 -13.90
CA ALA A 304 7.08 3.12 -13.03
C ALA A 304 5.61 3.09 -13.49
N THR A 305 5.37 2.85 -14.78
CA THR A 305 4.06 2.75 -15.41
C THR A 305 3.50 1.33 -15.40
N ASP A 306 4.27 0.35 -14.93
CA ASP A 306 3.81 -1.03 -14.82
C ASP A 306 2.85 -1.16 -13.63
N TYR A 307 1.72 -1.81 -13.84
CA TYR A 307 0.76 -2.11 -12.77
C TYR A 307 1.11 -3.39 -12.01
N GLY A 308 2.01 -4.20 -12.56
CA GLY A 308 2.30 -5.54 -12.07
C GLY A 308 1.17 -6.53 -12.31
N PHE A 309 1.43 -7.78 -11.98
CA PHE A 309 0.42 -8.81 -12.06
C PHE A 309 -0.75 -8.48 -11.11
N THR A 310 -1.97 -8.44 -11.63
CA THR A 310 -3.19 -8.06 -10.89
C THR A 310 -3.12 -6.71 -10.16
N GLY A 311 -2.32 -5.76 -10.64
CA GLY A 311 -2.21 -4.42 -10.04
C GLY A 311 -1.28 -4.31 -8.82
N ARG A 312 -0.51 -5.33 -8.48
CA ARG A 312 0.32 -5.39 -7.25
C ARG A 312 1.37 -4.28 -7.13
N ILE A 313 1.80 -3.68 -8.24
CA ILE A 313 2.72 -2.53 -8.21
C ILE A 313 1.98 -1.22 -7.96
N ALA A 314 0.74 -1.11 -8.45
CA ALA A 314 -0.01 0.14 -8.46
C ALA A 314 -0.90 0.35 -7.23
N LEU A 315 -1.29 -0.73 -6.56
CA LEU A 315 -2.26 -0.73 -5.46
C LEU A 315 -1.58 -0.75 -4.10
N SER A 316 -2.24 -0.13 -3.11
CA SER A 316 -1.88 -0.31 -1.70
C SER A 316 -2.23 -1.72 -1.25
N HIS A 317 -1.34 -2.35 -0.48
CA HIS A 317 -1.56 -3.67 0.09
C HIS A 317 -0.84 -3.80 1.43
N GLU A 318 -1.34 -4.67 2.26
CA GLU A 318 -0.71 -5.03 3.53
C GLU A 318 0.46 -5.98 3.26
N LEU A 319 1.55 -5.74 3.99
CA LEU A 319 2.75 -6.59 3.97
C LEU A 319 2.90 -7.23 5.34
N THR A 320 3.15 -8.51 5.34
CA THR A 320 3.42 -9.30 6.55
C THR A 320 4.90 -9.47 6.77
#